data_fab78013dd9ab78d5482fd8546a95746
#
_entry.id   fab78013dd9ab78d5482fd8546a95746
#
_cell.length_a   1.000
_cell.length_b   1.000
_cell.length_c   1.000
_cell.angle_alpha   90.00
_cell.angle_beta   90.00
_cell.angle_gamma   90.00
#
_symmetry.space_group_name_H-M   'P 1'
#
loop_
_entity.id
_entity.type
_entity.pdbx_description
1 polymer ?
#
loop_
_entity_poly.entity_id
_entity_poly.type
_entity_poly.pdbx_seq_one_letter_code
_entity_poly.pdbx_strand_id
1 'polypeptide(L)'
;MLTSGFRKQLLLPMFLLPAAWGQPKLDLGLVSRIKTEAFDHSKVMDHLSWLSDVYGPRLTASPEFFQAAEWAAGRLREIGLSNVHLESWGPFGRSWSAEQWSVEMLEPRYAPLNSAPLAWSASTNGPITGETILAPLKRTFDPKKAREEFAVYRKEWTGKLRGKFVMLRDAKIPDEQTKAQFHRYTDAELAEIAAAPEHAAKNYAKLADLTWPDDPAELGKFFQRLPETVFDELFDAIVQLATERNRFFLDEGVLGLLMRDDRSHDGTTNAEAAGSHKSADPLAPPTFVITAEQYNRMARVMEKKTTVRVRVSLKVKASDADVNSANIIGEIPGGKKADQVVMIGAHFDSWHAGTGATDNGAGSAVMIEVMRILKTLNVSMDRTVRIGLWSGEEEGLYGSEAYVKQHFGDAKTLKLLPDHAKLSGYFNLDNGSGKIRGVYLQGNDAMRPLFEAWLEPFRDENATTVTIKDTGGTDHLSFDAVGLPGFQFIQDPLDYGTVTHHSSMDTYDHAAPSDLMEASAVIAAVVYQAANRAEMLPRKELPKAREQQ
;
A
#
# COMPACT_ATOMS: atom_id res chain seq x y z
N MET A 1 -75.84 -43.88 1.30
CA MET A 1 -75.10 -44.95 1.94
C MET A 1 -73.64 -44.64 1.79
N LEU A 2 -72.89 -44.66 2.88
CA LEU A 2 -71.42 -44.55 3.03
C LEU A 2 -70.81 -43.22 2.64
N THR A 3 -70.67 -42.35 3.65
CA THR A 3 -69.86 -41.19 3.76
C THR A 3 -68.40 -41.58 4.10
N SER A 4 -67.43 -41.24 3.27
CA SER A 4 -65.99 -41.36 3.58
C SER A 4 -65.45 -40.00 4.04
N GLY A 5 -65.10 -39.92 5.33
CA GLY A 5 -64.51 -38.74 5.93
C GLY A 5 -63.03 -38.55 5.55
N PHE A 6 -62.70 -37.43 4.98
CA PHE A 6 -61.31 -36.97 4.77
C PHE A 6 -60.81 -36.31 6.07
N ARG A 7 -59.89 -36.93 6.77
CA ARG A 7 -59.08 -36.30 7.83
C ARG A 7 -58.02 -35.41 7.19
N LYS A 8 -58.16 -34.11 7.31
CA LYS A 8 -57.10 -33.13 7.03
C LYS A 8 -56.09 -33.19 8.15
N GLN A 9 -54.88 -33.68 7.84
CA GLN A 9 -53.73 -33.50 8.71
C GLN A 9 -53.25 -32.03 8.54
N LEU A 10 -53.27 -31.26 9.63
CA LEU A 10 -52.60 -29.99 9.75
C LEU A 10 -51.11 -30.23 9.89
N LEU A 11 -50.32 -29.95 8.85
CA LEU A 11 -48.88 -29.79 8.96
C LEU A 11 -48.62 -28.38 9.54
N LEU A 12 -48.21 -28.35 10.82
CA LEU A 12 -47.65 -27.14 11.41
C LEU A 12 -46.28 -26.87 10.75
N PRO A 13 -46.02 -25.68 10.19
CA PRO A 13 -44.66 -25.33 9.77
C PRO A 13 -43.79 -25.19 11.02
N MET A 14 -42.80 -26.03 11.12
CA MET A 14 -41.74 -25.94 12.12
C MET A 14 -40.88 -24.73 11.72
N PHE A 15 -41.12 -23.56 12.32
CA PHE A 15 -40.26 -22.41 12.24
C PHE A 15 -38.93 -22.79 12.92
N LEU A 16 -37.90 -23.06 12.13
CA LEU A 16 -36.53 -23.05 12.60
C LEU A 16 -36.20 -21.61 13.02
N LEU A 17 -36.24 -21.35 14.30
CA LEU A 17 -35.68 -20.14 14.89
C LEU A 17 -34.20 -20.09 14.48
N PRO A 18 -33.72 -18.96 13.89
CA PRO A 18 -32.31 -18.81 13.69
C PRO A 18 -31.62 -18.93 15.05
N ALA A 19 -30.58 -19.74 15.13
CA ALA A 19 -29.77 -19.84 16.32
C ALA A 19 -29.36 -18.40 16.70
N ALA A 20 -29.82 -17.93 17.84
CA ALA A 20 -29.36 -16.66 18.38
C ALA A 20 -27.87 -16.81 18.65
N TRP A 21 -27.06 -16.29 17.75
CA TRP A 21 -25.63 -16.12 17.95
C TRP A 21 -25.51 -15.19 19.15
N GLY A 22 -25.15 -15.75 20.31
CA GLY A 22 -24.95 -14.95 21.51
C GLY A 22 -23.94 -13.85 21.19
N GLN A 23 -24.33 -12.60 21.48
CA GLN A 23 -23.39 -11.49 21.31
C GLN A 23 -22.07 -11.82 22.00
N PRO A 24 -20.91 -11.55 21.35
CA PRO A 24 -19.62 -11.83 21.95
C PRO A 24 -19.54 -11.10 23.29
N LYS A 25 -19.22 -11.85 24.35
CA LYS A 25 -19.07 -11.27 25.70
C LYS A 25 -17.79 -10.45 25.72
N LEU A 26 -17.91 -9.11 25.61
CA LEU A 26 -16.80 -8.19 25.68
C LEU A 26 -16.22 -8.13 27.09
N ASP A 27 -14.90 -8.22 27.21
CA ASP A 27 -14.19 -7.90 28.44
C ASP A 27 -13.88 -6.40 28.49
N LEU A 28 -14.84 -5.60 28.94
CA LEU A 28 -14.72 -4.14 29.03
C LEU A 28 -13.60 -3.74 30.01
N GLY A 29 -13.32 -4.55 31.04
CA GLY A 29 -12.22 -4.29 31.97
C GLY A 29 -10.87 -4.38 31.27
N LEU A 30 -10.70 -5.37 30.38
CA LEU A 30 -9.48 -5.47 29.57
C LEU A 30 -9.41 -4.36 28.52
N VAL A 31 -10.52 -4.03 27.85
CA VAL A 31 -10.54 -2.89 26.89
C VAL A 31 -10.10 -1.59 27.56
N SER A 32 -10.57 -1.32 28.79
CA SER A 32 -10.12 -0.16 29.56
C SER A 32 -8.61 -0.19 29.83
N ARG A 33 -8.06 -1.35 30.21
CA ARG A 33 -6.61 -1.53 30.41
C ARG A 33 -5.82 -1.34 29.11
N ILE A 34 -6.34 -1.82 27.99
CA ILE A 34 -5.74 -1.62 26.67
C ILE A 34 -5.71 -0.12 26.32
N LYS A 35 -6.83 0.60 26.50
CA LYS A 35 -6.88 2.06 26.30
C LYS A 35 -5.85 2.77 27.18
N THR A 36 -5.79 2.47 28.48
CA THR A 36 -4.79 3.06 29.40
C THR A 36 -3.37 2.79 28.92
N GLU A 37 -3.03 1.55 28.55
CA GLU A 37 -1.68 1.21 28.08
C GLU A 37 -1.33 1.89 26.76
N ALA A 38 -2.29 2.00 25.84
CA ALA A 38 -2.10 2.63 24.55
C ALA A 38 -1.95 4.17 24.61
N PHE A 39 -2.65 4.83 25.54
CA PHE A 39 -2.61 6.31 25.65
C PHE A 39 -1.57 6.80 26.65
N ASP A 40 -1.48 6.17 27.84
CA ASP A 40 -0.62 6.67 28.93
C ASP A 40 0.81 6.15 28.84
N HIS A 41 1.03 5.00 28.18
CA HIS A 41 2.32 4.31 28.13
C HIS A 41 2.78 3.97 26.71
N SER A 42 2.21 4.64 25.70
CA SER A 42 2.49 4.38 24.29
C SER A 42 3.96 4.48 23.92
N LYS A 43 4.37 3.60 23.02
CA LYS A 43 5.68 3.61 22.34
C LYS A 43 5.55 3.74 20.83
N VAL A 44 4.32 3.96 20.31
CA VAL A 44 4.06 3.97 18.87
C VAL A 44 4.90 5.03 18.15
N MET A 45 5.03 6.23 18.71
CA MET A 45 5.84 7.30 18.12
C MET A 45 7.35 7.02 18.21
N ASP A 46 7.80 6.34 19.27
CA ASP A 46 9.19 5.88 19.37
C ASP A 46 9.49 4.83 18.26
N HIS A 47 8.57 3.87 18.05
CA HIS A 47 8.71 2.91 16.95
C HIS A 47 8.74 3.61 15.59
N LEU A 48 7.86 4.57 15.36
CA LEU A 48 7.80 5.32 14.12
C LEU A 48 9.08 6.12 13.87
N SER A 49 9.61 6.83 14.90
CA SER A 49 10.85 7.58 14.76
C SER A 49 12.04 6.68 14.37
N TRP A 50 12.13 5.47 14.95
CA TRP A 50 13.14 4.51 14.52
C TRP A 50 12.97 4.09 13.05
N LEU A 51 11.73 3.83 12.62
CA LEU A 51 11.45 3.38 11.26
C LEU A 51 11.66 4.49 10.22
N SER A 52 11.28 5.73 10.54
CA SER A 52 11.33 6.85 9.59
C SER A 52 12.63 7.67 9.71
N ASP A 53 12.98 8.15 10.92
CA ASP A 53 14.09 9.08 11.09
C ASP A 53 15.45 8.40 11.06
N VAL A 54 15.54 7.15 11.57
CA VAL A 54 16.81 6.42 11.69
C VAL A 54 17.04 5.48 10.51
N TYR A 55 16.00 4.73 10.10
CA TYR A 55 16.11 3.68 9.08
C TYR A 55 15.37 3.98 7.77
N GLY A 56 14.61 5.08 7.71
CA GLY A 56 13.93 5.46 6.47
C GLY A 56 14.86 6.14 5.46
N PRO A 57 14.53 6.05 4.17
CA PRO A 57 13.49 5.22 3.57
C PRO A 57 13.84 3.72 3.51
N ARG A 58 12.84 2.88 3.27
CA ARG A 58 12.95 1.41 3.34
C ARG A 58 12.55 0.75 2.01
N LEU A 59 13.11 1.23 0.90
CA LEU A 59 12.81 0.65 -0.42
C LEU A 59 13.09 -0.85 -0.42
N THR A 60 12.18 -1.63 -0.96
CA THR A 60 12.24 -3.10 -0.96
C THR A 60 13.59 -3.63 -1.43
N ALA A 61 14.14 -4.60 -0.68
CA ALA A 61 15.43 -5.24 -0.93
C ALA A 61 16.63 -4.29 -0.92
N SER A 62 16.50 -3.03 -0.50
CA SER A 62 17.62 -2.14 -0.28
C SER A 62 18.41 -2.51 0.99
N PRO A 63 19.69 -2.09 1.10
CA PRO A 63 20.44 -2.26 2.34
C PRO A 63 19.76 -1.61 3.55
N GLU A 64 19.14 -0.45 3.37
CA GLU A 64 18.41 0.32 4.38
C GLU A 64 17.17 -0.47 4.86
N PHE A 65 16.43 -1.09 3.94
CA PHE A 65 15.32 -1.99 4.28
C PHE A 65 15.78 -3.11 5.23
N PHE A 66 16.90 -3.80 4.92
CA PHE A 66 17.36 -4.90 5.77
C PHE A 66 17.85 -4.42 7.13
N GLN A 67 18.46 -3.24 7.23
CA GLN A 67 18.84 -2.64 8.53
C GLN A 67 17.60 -2.36 9.38
N ALA A 68 16.56 -1.78 8.79
CA ALA A 68 15.28 -1.56 9.44
C ALA A 68 14.60 -2.88 9.87
N ALA A 69 14.63 -3.91 9.00
CA ALA A 69 14.04 -5.21 9.27
C ALA A 69 14.72 -5.94 10.44
N GLU A 70 16.05 -5.88 10.52
CA GLU A 70 16.78 -6.43 11.66
C GLU A 70 16.49 -5.67 12.96
N TRP A 71 16.37 -4.34 12.90
CA TRP A 71 15.93 -3.56 14.05
C TRP A 71 14.52 -3.97 14.50
N ALA A 72 13.56 -4.07 13.58
CA ALA A 72 12.19 -4.47 13.90
C ALA A 72 12.13 -5.86 14.52
N ALA A 73 12.87 -6.84 13.96
CA ALA A 73 12.98 -8.16 14.54
C ALA A 73 13.62 -8.13 15.94
N GLY A 74 14.65 -7.31 16.14
CA GLY A 74 15.24 -7.05 17.46
C GLY A 74 14.20 -6.50 18.45
N ARG A 75 13.41 -5.51 18.01
CA ARG A 75 12.37 -4.89 18.82
C ARG A 75 11.26 -5.87 19.22
N LEU A 76 10.83 -6.73 18.30
CA LEU A 76 9.85 -7.79 18.61
C LEU A 76 10.40 -8.81 19.63
N ARG A 77 11.69 -9.14 19.56
CA ARG A 77 12.35 -10.00 20.58
C ARG A 77 12.43 -9.31 21.94
N GLU A 78 12.76 -8.02 22.01
CA GLU A 78 12.77 -7.22 23.25
C GLU A 78 11.39 -7.15 23.91
N ILE A 79 10.31 -7.02 23.11
CA ILE A 79 8.92 -7.08 23.58
C ILE A 79 8.61 -8.48 24.14
N GLY A 80 9.39 -9.51 23.80
CA GLY A 80 9.22 -10.88 24.27
C GLY A 80 8.35 -11.74 23.38
N LEU A 81 8.29 -11.47 22.08
CA LEU A 81 7.66 -12.36 21.10
C LEU A 81 8.51 -13.60 20.88
N SER A 82 7.86 -14.69 20.56
CA SER A 82 8.48 -15.95 20.09
C SER A 82 8.49 -16.01 18.56
N ASN A 83 9.26 -16.95 18.04
CA ASN A 83 9.35 -17.24 16.61
C ASN A 83 9.66 -16.00 15.75
N VAL A 84 10.50 -15.08 16.28
CA VAL A 84 10.85 -13.86 15.56
C VAL A 84 11.96 -14.14 14.55
N HIS A 85 11.66 -13.95 13.27
CA HIS A 85 12.60 -14.18 12.18
C HIS A 85 12.28 -13.31 10.95
N LEU A 86 13.27 -13.20 10.08
CA LEU A 86 13.08 -12.68 8.72
C LEU A 86 12.79 -13.86 7.81
N GLU A 87 11.62 -13.87 7.18
CA GLU A 87 11.20 -14.90 6.24
C GLU A 87 11.50 -14.45 4.81
N SER A 88 12.54 -15.05 4.21
CA SER A 88 13.00 -14.69 2.88
C SER A 88 12.01 -15.14 1.80
N TRP A 89 11.81 -14.28 0.81
CA TRP A 89 11.06 -14.58 -0.40
C TRP A 89 11.75 -13.99 -1.65
N GLY A 90 11.41 -14.49 -2.81
CA GLY A 90 11.98 -13.95 -4.04
C GLY A 90 12.21 -14.98 -5.14
N PRO A 91 13.01 -14.64 -6.15
CA PRO A 91 13.78 -13.41 -6.24
C PRO A 91 12.89 -12.18 -6.42
N PHE A 92 13.23 -11.08 -5.71
CA PHE A 92 12.59 -9.77 -5.92
C PHE A 92 13.10 -9.14 -7.23
N GLY A 93 14.40 -9.10 -7.37
CA GLY A 93 15.08 -8.46 -8.47
C GLY A 93 16.28 -7.64 -7.98
N ARG A 94 16.53 -6.50 -8.62
CA ARG A 94 17.68 -5.65 -8.33
C ARG A 94 17.45 -4.80 -7.08
N SER A 95 18.35 -4.92 -6.10
CA SER A 95 18.48 -3.95 -5.01
C SER A 95 18.91 -2.59 -5.57
N TRP A 96 18.35 -1.51 -5.02
CA TRP A 96 18.70 -0.14 -5.40
C TRP A 96 18.59 0.79 -4.19
N SER A 97 19.49 1.77 -4.10
CA SER A 97 19.50 2.80 -3.06
C SER A 97 20.20 4.06 -3.58
N ALA A 98 19.60 5.23 -3.37
CA ALA A 98 20.20 6.51 -3.71
C ALA A 98 21.06 7.02 -2.54
N GLU A 99 22.37 7.15 -2.76
CA GLU A 99 23.28 7.64 -1.72
C GLU A 99 23.41 9.17 -1.70
N GLN A 100 23.49 9.78 -2.88
CA GLN A 100 23.65 11.24 -3.02
C GLN A 100 23.08 11.70 -4.37
N TRP A 101 22.44 12.85 -4.38
CA TRP A 101 22.01 13.47 -5.63
C TRP A 101 21.96 14.99 -5.54
N SER A 102 22.08 15.64 -6.70
CA SER A 102 21.75 17.07 -6.89
C SER A 102 21.32 17.33 -8.31
N VAL A 103 20.42 18.28 -8.48
CA VAL A 103 20.03 18.85 -9.77
C VAL A 103 20.08 20.36 -9.65
N GLU A 104 20.82 21.02 -10.54
CA GLU A 104 21.03 22.46 -10.51
C GLU A 104 20.81 23.04 -11.92
N MET A 105 20.03 24.08 -12.05
CA MET A 105 19.98 24.89 -13.25
C MET A 105 21.14 25.88 -13.24
N LEU A 106 22.02 25.85 -14.26
CA LEU A 106 23.15 26.75 -14.40
C LEU A 106 22.82 27.96 -15.27
N GLU A 107 22.10 27.74 -16.36
CA GLU A 107 21.65 28.77 -17.32
C GLU A 107 20.13 28.73 -17.46
N PRO A 108 19.51 29.91 -17.67
CA PRO A 108 20.06 31.24 -17.81
C PRO A 108 20.50 31.89 -16.49
N ARG A 109 20.11 31.34 -15.35
CA ARG A 109 20.53 31.79 -14.01
C ARG A 109 20.59 30.60 -13.08
N TYR A 110 21.60 30.59 -12.22
CA TYR A 110 21.75 29.53 -11.22
C TYR A 110 20.50 29.40 -10.33
N ALA A 111 20.07 28.16 -10.13
CA ALA A 111 19.08 27.78 -9.13
C ALA A 111 19.28 26.32 -8.74
N PRO A 112 19.32 25.98 -7.45
CA PRO A 112 19.17 24.59 -7.02
C PRO A 112 17.72 24.18 -7.35
N LEU A 113 17.56 22.92 -7.81
CA LEU A 113 16.25 22.38 -8.14
C LEU A 113 15.87 21.34 -7.07
N ASN A 114 14.72 21.53 -6.44
CA ASN A 114 14.16 20.53 -5.55
C ASN A 114 13.71 19.33 -6.39
N SER A 115 14.33 18.18 -6.11
CA SER A 115 14.22 16.99 -6.95
C SER A 115 14.48 15.73 -6.16
N ALA A 116 13.92 14.62 -6.62
CA ALA A 116 14.24 13.28 -6.15
C ALA A 116 14.60 12.38 -7.35
N PRO A 117 15.57 11.47 -7.23
CA PRO A 117 15.81 10.46 -8.25
C PRO A 117 14.66 9.45 -8.25
N LEU A 118 14.36 8.87 -9.39
CA LEU A 118 13.43 7.74 -9.47
C LEU A 118 14.20 6.41 -9.28
N ALA A 119 13.59 5.45 -8.58
CA ALA A 119 14.22 4.16 -8.28
C ALA A 119 14.60 3.40 -9.57
N TRP A 120 15.64 2.60 -9.47
CA TRP A 120 16.23 1.83 -10.59
C TRP A 120 16.76 2.69 -11.74
N SER A 121 17.15 3.94 -11.42
CA SER A 121 17.95 4.80 -12.29
C SER A 121 19.46 4.49 -12.14
N ALA A 122 20.24 4.71 -13.20
CA ALA A 122 21.68 4.56 -13.19
C ALA A 122 22.39 5.76 -12.53
N SER A 123 23.57 5.54 -11.95
CA SER A 123 24.46 6.61 -11.50
C SER A 123 24.95 7.48 -12.67
N THR A 124 25.34 8.73 -12.37
CA THR A 124 25.96 9.64 -13.35
C THR A 124 27.50 9.53 -13.42
N ASN A 125 28.13 8.67 -12.58
CA ASN A 125 29.60 8.56 -12.49
C ASN A 125 30.29 9.92 -12.25
N GLY A 126 29.74 10.73 -11.36
CA GLY A 126 30.13 12.11 -11.07
C GLY A 126 29.16 13.12 -11.69
N PRO A 127 29.35 14.42 -11.39
CA PRO A 127 28.48 15.46 -11.93
C PRO A 127 28.61 15.56 -13.46
N ILE A 128 27.49 15.57 -14.17
CA ILE A 128 27.40 15.82 -15.60
C ILE A 128 26.63 17.12 -15.86
N THR A 129 27.13 17.88 -16.85
CA THR A 129 26.51 19.15 -17.27
C THR A 129 26.07 19.03 -18.73
N GLY A 130 24.86 19.46 -19.02
CA GLY A 130 24.32 19.42 -20.38
C GLY A 130 23.18 20.41 -20.57
N GLU A 131 22.86 20.66 -21.84
CA GLU A 131 21.66 21.39 -22.20
C GLU A 131 20.43 20.52 -22.03
N THR A 132 19.31 21.15 -21.71
CA THR A 132 18.01 20.49 -21.70
C THR A 132 17.31 20.64 -23.05
N ILE A 133 16.50 19.66 -23.40
CA ILE A 133 15.57 19.72 -24.52
C ILE A 133 14.15 19.41 -24.02
N LEU A 134 13.19 20.23 -24.43
CA LEU A 134 11.78 19.95 -24.15
C LEU A 134 11.25 19.03 -25.24
N ALA A 135 10.99 17.78 -24.90
CA ALA A 135 10.51 16.74 -25.77
C ALA A 135 9.35 15.99 -25.08
N PRO A 136 8.15 16.61 -25.08
CA PRO A 136 7.02 16.08 -24.32
C PRO A 136 6.54 14.74 -24.88
N LEU A 137 6.33 13.77 -23.99
CA LEU A 137 5.68 12.51 -24.27
C LEU A 137 4.27 12.53 -23.69
N LYS A 138 3.29 12.36 -24.54
CA LYS A 138 1.89 12.34 -24.12
C LYS A 138 1.62 11.15 -23.20
N ARG A 139 0.97 11.42 -22.08
CA ARG A 139 0.62 10.42 -21.06
C ARG A 139 -0.82 9.94 -21.28
N THR A 140 -1.00 8.64 -21.19
CA THR A 140 -2.31 7.99 -21.09
C THR A 140 -2.17 6.75 -20.22
N PHE A 141 -3.23 6.38 -19.51
CA PHE A 141 -3.29 5.17 -18.70
C PHE A 141 -3.68 3.93 -19.54
N ASP A 142 -4.23 4.12 -20.71
CA ASP A 142 -4.48 3.03 -21.67
C ASP A 142 -3.16 2.54 -22.27
N PRO A 143 -2.69 1.32 -21.94
CA PRO A 143 -1.39 0.83 -22.42
C PRO A 143 -1.28 0.73 -23.94
N LYS A 144 -2.40 0.50 -24.64
CA LYS A 144 -2.42 0.46 -26.10
C LYS A 144 -2.19 1.84 -26.69
N LYS A 145 -2.98 2.84 -26.24
CA LYS A 145 -2.79 4.24 -26.66
C LYS A 145 -1.39 4.73 -26.27
N ALA A 146 -0.88 4.34 -25.09
CA ALA A 146 0.46 4.71 -24.65
C ALA A 146 1.57 4.19 -25.57
N ARG A 147 1.45 2.97 -26.10
CA ARG A 147 2.38 2.42 -27.09
C ARG A 147 2.28 3.15 -28.43
N GLU A 148 1.06 3.48 -28.88
CA GLU A 148 0.83 4.26 -30.10
C GLU A 148 1.47 5.65 -29.99
N GLU A 149 1.23 6.39 -28.90
CA GLU A 149 1.84 7.70 -28.64
C GLU A 149 3.37 7.60 -28.55
N PHE A 150 3.89 6.55 -27.93
CA PHE A 150 5.34 6.33 -27.88
C PHE A 150 5.94 6.00 -29.24
N ALA A 151 5.25 5.29 -30.10
CA ALA A 151 5.70 5.04 -31.48
C ALA A 151 5.80 6.35 -32.29
N VAL A 152 4.84 7.27 -32.13
CA VAL A 152 4.88 8.62 -32.74
C VAL A 152 6.07 9.39 -32.17
N TYR A 153 6.24 9.41 -30.87
CA TYR A 153 7.35 10.07 -30.17
C TYR A 153 8.73 9.58 -30.68
N ARG A 154 8.91 8.28 -30.79
CA ARG A 154 10.16 7.69 -31.31
C ARG A 154 10.46 8.19 -32.72
N LYS A 155 9.47 8.20 -33.61
CA LYS A 155 9.64 8.67 -35.00
C LYS A 155 10.07 10.13 -35.06
N GLU A 156 9.55 10.96 -34.16
CA GLU A 156 9.84 12.39 -34.10
C GLU A 156 11.24 12.66 -33.52
N TRP A 157 11.62 11.94 -32.45
CA TRP A 157 12.77 12.30 -31.62
C TRP A 157 14.02 11.46 -31.88
N THR A 158 13.98 10.39 -32.67
CA THR A 158 15.15 9.59 -33.02
C THR A 158 16.27 10.46 -33.60
N GLY A 159 17.48 10.34 -33.05
CA GLY A 159 18.69 11.07 -33.44
C GLY A 159 18.77 12.52 -32.95
N LYS A 160 17.79 13.01 -32.19
CA LYS A 160 17.74 14.40 -31.71
C LYS A 160 18.07 14.58 -30.23
N LEU A 161 18.14 13.50 -29.44
CA LEU A 161 18.23 13.55 -27.98
C LEU A 161 19.64 13.32 -27.44
N ARG A 162 20.59 12.91 -28.29
CA ARG A 162 21.96 12.57 -27.88
C ARG A 162 22.64 13.72 -27.14
N GLY A 163 23.20 13.41 -25.96
CA GLY A 163 23.95 14.35 -25.14
C GLY A 163 23.11 15.47 -24.52
N LYS A 164 21.80 15.27 -24.38
CA LYS A 164 20.87 16.21 -23.75
C LYS A 164 20.23 15.62 -22.51
N PHE A 165 19.83 16.48 -21.58
CA PHE A 165 18.81 16.15 -20.59
C PHE A 165 17.43 16.35 -21.21
N VAL A 166 16.56 15.34 -21.11
CA VAL A 166 15.27 15.34 -21.79
C VAL A 166 14.16 15.67 -20.79
N MET A 167 13.43 16.74 -21.03
CA MET A 167 12.24 17.11 -20.30
C MET A 167 11.01 16.50 -20.98
N LEU A 168 10.32 15.59 -20.30
CA LEU A 168 9.29 14.73 -20.89
C LEU A 168 7.85 15.25 -20.72
N ARG A 169 7.66 16.48 -20.22
CA ARG A 169 6.34 17.10 -20.02
C ARG A 169 6.33 18.53 -20.50
N ASP A 170 5.20 18.96 -21.05
CA ASP A 170 4.94 20.39 -21.26
C ASP A 170 4.81 21.14 -19.93
N ALA A 171 4.97 22.45 -19.96
CA ALA A 171 4.57 23.27 -18.82
C ALA A 171 3.05 23.13 -18.60
N LYS A 172 2.64 22.92 -17.34
CA LYS A 172 1.23 22.90 -16.96
C LYS A 172 0.96 24.01 -15.96
N ILE A 173 -0.07 24.81 -16.19
CA ILE A 173 -0.58 25.70 -15.15
C ILE A 173 -1.18 24.79 -14.07
N PRO A 174 -0.75 24.93 -12.81
CA PRO A 174 -1.35 24.17 -11.72
C PRO A 174 -2.85 24.42 -11.61
N ASP A 175 -3.60 23.39 -11.25
CA ASP A 175 -5.02 23.51 -10.98
C ASP A 175 -5.22 24.38 -9.71
N GLU A 176 -6.33 25.10 -9.64
CA GLU A 176 -6.66 25.92 -8.47
C GLU A 176 -6.90 25.01 -7.25
N GLN A 177 -6.24 25.31 -6.14
CA GLN A 177 -6.44 24.56 -4.87
C GLN A 177 -7.74 25.01 -4.19
N THR A 178 -8.82 24.35 -4.53
CA THR A 178 -10.14 24.63 -3.98
C THR A 178 -10.51 23.75 -2.79
N LYS A 179 -9.73 22.70 -2.52
CA LYS A 179 -9.97 21.75 -1.43
C LYS A 179 -8.84 21.84 -0.39
N ALA A 180 -9.20 21.68 0.88
CA ALA A 180 -8.22 21.54 1.95
C ALA A 180 -7.38 20.27 1.72
N GLN A 181 -6.07 20.37 1.98
CA GLN A 181 -5.17 19.21 1.90
C GLN A 181 -5.40 18.26 3.08
N PHE A 182 -5.67 18.80 4.26
CA PHE A 182 -5.96 18.02 5.46
C PHE A 182 -7.47 17.78 5.60
N HIS A 183 -7.86 16.53 5.78
CA HIS A 183 -9.25 16.13 5.90
C HIS A 183 -9.46 15.04 6.96
N ARG A 184 -10.51 15.17 7.76
CA ARG A 184 -11.06 14.10 8.60
C ARG A 184 -12.47 13.80 8.12
N TYR A 185 -12.83 12.53 8.10
CA TYR A 185 -14.19 12.14 7.73
C TYR A 185 -15.23 12.78 8.66
N THR A 186 -16.20 13.42 8.05
CA THR A 186 -17.41 13.86 8.73
C THR A 186 -18.37 12.68 8.97
N ASP A 187 -19.32 12.84 9.89
CA ASP A 187 -20.33 11.81 10.14
C ASP A 187 -21.16 11.50 8.88
N ALA A 188 -21.39 12.50 8.02
CA ALA A 188 -22.10 12.31 6.75
C ALA A 188 -21.31 11.42 5.78
N GLU A 189 -20.02 11.66 5.62
CA GLU A 189 -19.15 10.84 4.76
C GLU A 189 -19.03 9.40 5.29
N LEU A 190 -18.91 9.24 6.60
CA LEU A 190 -18.90 7.91 7.22
C LEU A 190 -20.24 7.18 7.02
N ALA A 191 -21.36 7.91 7.10
CA ALA A 191 -22.67 7.33 6.81
C ALA A 191 -22.80 6.91 5.33
N GLU A 192 -22.23 7.67 4.39
CA GLU A 192 -22.17 7.28 2.98
C GLU A 192 -21.30 6.04 2.76
N ILE A 193 -20.16 5.94 3.45
CA ILE A 193 -19.30 4.75 3.41
C ILE A 193 -20.04 3.54 3.98
N ALA A 194 -20.76 3.69 5.09
CA ALA A 194 -21.54 2.62 5.72
C ALA A 194 -22.73 2.17 4.86
N ALA A 195 -23.38 3.10 4.16
CA ALA A 195 -24.55 2.85 3.30
C ALA A 195 -24.18 2.34 1.90
N ALA A 196 -22.89 2.11 1.62
CA ALA A 196 -22.46 1.62 0.32
C ALA A 196 -23.23 0.35 -0.07
N PRO A 197 -23.72 0.24 -1.32
CA PRO A 197 -24.42 -0.95 -1.78
C PRO A 197 -23.48 -2.16 -1.74
N GLU A 198 -24.09 -3.35 -1.73
CA GLU A 198 -23.36 -4.60 -1.88
C GLU A 198 -22.29 -4.50 -2.98
N HIS A 199 -21.20 -5.21 -2.74
CA HIS A 199 -20.08 -5.36 -3.65
C HIS A 199 -20.51 -5.44 -5.12
N ALA A 200 -20.19 -4.44 -5.91
CA ALA A 200 -20.46 -4.45 -7.34
C ALA A 200 -19.53 -5.50 -7.99
N ALA A 201 -20.12 -6.54 -8.56
CA ALA A 201 -19.36 -7.54 -9.31
C ALA A 201 -18.48 -6.82 -10.36
N LYS A 202 -17.18 -7.05 -10.28
CA LYS A 202 -16.22 -6.50 -11.24
C LYS A 202 -16.38 -7.28 -12.56
N ASN A 203 -16.83 -6.60 -13.61
CA ASN A 203 -17.31 -7.26 -14.85
C ASN A 203 -16.25 -7.42 -15.94
N TYR A 204 -14.99 -7.09 -15.69
CA TYR A 204 -13.93 -7.18 -16.70
C TYR A 204 -13.13 -8.48 -16.53
N ALA A 205 -12.95 -9.24 -17.60
CA ALA A 205 -12.18 -10.49 -17.57
C ALA A 205 -10.70 -10.28 -17.91
N LYS A 206 -10.38 -9.28 -18.76
CA LYS A 206 -9.02 -9.02 -19.25
C LYS A 206 -8.78 -7.53 -19.47
N LEU A 207 -7.51 -7.11 -19.39
CA LEU A 207 -7.07 -5.75 -19.70
C LEU A 207 -7.53 -5.27 -21.09
N ALA A 208 -7.56 -6.17 -22.07
CA ALA A 208 -7.99 -5.85 -23.44
C ALA A 208 -9.48 -5.50 -23.56
N ASP A 209 -10.32 -5.90 -22.61
CA ASP A 209 -11.76 -5.67 -22.59
C ASP A 209 -12.14 -4.33 -21.95
N LEU A 210 -11.18 -3.60 -21.41
CA LEU A 210 -11.41 -2.33 -20.72
C LEU A 210 -11.83 -1.23 -21.70
N THR A 211 -12.89 -0.52 -21.33
CA THR A 211 -13.25 0.77 -21.93
C THR A 211 -12.76 1.88 -21.01
N TRP A 212 -11.70 2.55 -21.45
CA TRP A 212 -11.08 3.62 -20.68
C TRP A 212 -11.96 4.86 -20.63
N PRO A 213 -12.14 5.50 -19.46
CA PRO A 213 -12.85 6.76 -19.38
C PRO A 213 -12.10 7.87 -20.11
N ASP A 214 -12.83 8.71 -20.84
CA ASP A 214 -12.25 9.89 -21.51
C ASP A 214 -11.99 11.03 -20.50
N ASP A 215 -12.78 11.09 -19.41
CA ASP A 215 -12.62 12.08 -18.34
C ASP A 215 -11.61 11.57 -17.28
N PRO A 216 -10.46 12.26 -17.10
CA PRO A 216 -9.51 11.91 -16.06
C PRO A 216 -10.09 11.86 -14.63
N ALA A 217 -11.16 12.64 -14.35
CA ALA A 217 -11.81 12.65 -13.04
C ALA A 217 -12.51 11.31 -12.71
N GLU A 218 -12.86 10.52 -13.72
CA GLU A 218 -13.48 9.21 -13.55
C GLU A 218 -12.46 8.07 -13.36
N LEU A 219 -11.16 8.33 -13.58
CA LEU A 219 -10.11 7.29 -13.50
C LEU A 219 -10.03 6.67 -12.10
N GLY A 220 -10.14 7.44 -11.03
CA GLY A 220 -10.12 6.91 -9.67
C GLY A 220 -11.22 5.89 -9.42
N LYS A 221 -12.47 6.20 -9.81
CA LYS A 221 -13.60 5.28 -9.71
C LYS A 221 -13.45 4.07 -10.66
N PHE A 222 -12.84 4.29 -11.81
CA PHE A 222 -12.57 3.23 -12.79
C PHE A 222 -11.59 2.21 -12.20
N PHE A 223 -10.45 2.64 -11.65
CA PHE A 223 -9.47 1.76 -11.02
C PHE A 223 -10.04 0.98 -9.84
N GLN A 224 -10.88 1.61 -9.00
CA GLN A 224 -11.56 0.93 -7.89
C GLN A 224 -12.50 -0.21 -8.32
N ARG A 225 -12.93 -0.23 -9.59
CA ARG A 225 -13.82 -1.27 -10.14
C ARG A 225 -13.09 -2.38 -10.88
N LEU A 226 -11.76 -2.25 -11.06
CA LEU A 226 -11.01 -3.29 -11.76
C LEU A 226 -10.88 -4.54 -10.88
N PRO A 227 -11.08 -5.73 -11.45
CA PRO A 227 -10.62 -6.96 -10.82
C PRO A 227 -9.11 -6.89 -10.60
N GLU A 228 -8.64 -7.51 -9.53
CA GLU A 228 -7.21 -7.50 -9.20
C GLU A 228 -6.36 -8.11 -10.30
N THR A 229 -6.81 -9.20 -10.91
CA THR A 229 -6.13 -9.82 -12.06
C THR A 229 -5.95 -8.87 -13.25
N VAL A 230 -6.93 -8.01 -13.50
CA VAL A 230 -6.87 -7.01 -14.58
C VAL A 230 -5.95 -5.84 -14.15
N PHE A 231 -5.93 -5.53 -12.86
CA PHE A 231 -5.00 -4.54 -12.32
C PHE A 231 -3.54 -5.02 -12.43
N ASP A 232 -3.26 -6.29 -12.12
CA ASP A 232 -1.95 -6.92 -12.30
C ASP A 232 -1.50 -6.89 -13.76
N GLU A 233 -2.39 -7.26 -14.71
CA GLU A 233 -2.10 -7.16 -16.16
C GLU A 233 -1.79 -5.73 -16.60
N LEU A 234 -2.51 -4.74 -16.03
CA LEU A 234 -2.28 -3.33 -16.30
C LEU A 234 -0.92 -2.88 -15.77
N PHE A 235 -0.59 -3.26 -14.54
CA PHE A 235 0.68 -2.92 -13.92
C PHE A 235 1.86 -3.51 -14.71
N ASP A 236 1.79 -4.77 -15.07
CA ASP A 236 2.79 -5.42 -15.94
C ASP A 236 2.95 -4.70 -17.29
N ALA A 237 1.85 -4.30 -17.91
CA ALA A 237 1.88 -3.57 -19.18
C ALA A 237 2.55 -2.18 -19.03
N ILE A 238 2.33 -1.49 -17.91
CA ILE A 238 2.98 -0.21 -17.58
C ILE A 238 4.49 -0.40 -17.40
N VAL A 239 4.92 -1.41 -16.64
CA VAL A 239 6.34 -1.73 -16.41
C VAL A 239 7.04 -2.08 -17.72
N GLN A 240 6.42 -2.91 -18.58
CA GLN A 240 6.96 -3.24 -19.90
C GLN A 240 7.15 -1.99 -20.77
N LEU A 241 6.15 -1.10 -20.81
CA LEU A 241 6.24 0.14 -21.58
C LEU A 241 7.33 1.07 -21.03
N ALA A 242 7.50 1.14 -19.70
CA ALA A 242 8.59 1.90 -19.08
C ALA A 242 9.96 1.34 -19.50
N THR A 243 10.11 0.01 -19.51
CA THR A 243 11.34 -0.66 -19.98
C THR A 243 11.63 -0.38 -21.45
N GLU A 244 10.61 -0.44 -22.34
CA GLU A 244 10.75 -0.09 -23.76
C GLU A 244 11.19 1.37 -23.97
N ARG A 245 10.63 2.30 -23.19
CA ARG A 245 11.00 3.72 -23.21
C ARG A 245 12.43 3.93 -22.74
N ASN A 246 12.83 3.28 -21.66
CA ASN A 246 14.18 3.41 -21.11
C ASN A 246 15.23 2.90 -22.11
N ARG A 247 14.99 1.78 -22.78
CA ARG A 247 15.88 1.27 -23.86
C ARG A 247 16.04 2.30 -24.98
N PHE A 248 14.96 2.90 -25.44
CA PHE A 248 15.02 3.95 -26.45
C PHE A 248 15.89 5.14 -26.00
N PHE A 249 15.72 5.64 -24.78
CA PHE A 249 16.52 6.77 -24.28
C PHE A 249 18.00 6.41 -24.08
N LEU A 250 18.29 5.19 -23.65
CA LEU A 250 19.65 4.67 -23.58
C LEU A 250 20.32 4.60 -24.96
N ASP A 251 19.61 4.08 -25.97
CA ASP A 251 20.09 3.98 -27.36
C ASP A 251 20.31 5.37 -28.00
N GLU A 252 19.43 6.32 -27.68
CA GLU A 252 19.61 7.72 -28.09
C GLU A 252 20.81 8.37 -27.39
N GLY A 253 21.31 7.84 -26.29
CA GLY A 253 22.44 8.39 -25.54
C GLY A 253 22.12 9.69 -24.84
N VAL A 254 20.96 9.78 -24.20
CA VAL A 254 20.57 10.91 -23.35
C VAL A 254 21.47 11.01 -22.12
N LEU A 255 21.65 12.21 -21.57
CA LEU A 255 22.37 12.40 -20.31
C LEU A 255 21.52 12.05 -19.09
N GLY A 256 20.21 12.18 -19.22
CA GLY A 256 19.22 11.85 -18.19
C GLY A 256 17.84 12.37 -18.54
N LEU A 257 16.86 11.98 -17.74
CA LEU A 257 15.44 12.35 -17.90
C LEU A 257 15.03 13.25 -16.74
N LEU A 258 14.29 14.30 -17.06
CA LEU A 258 13.73 15.23 -16.09
C LEU A 258 12.19 15.17 -16.22
N MET A 259 11.55 14.76 -15.13
CA MET A 259 10.10 14.62 -15.03
C MET A 259 9.54 15.81 -14.23
N ARG A 260 8.38 16.33 -14.63
CA ARG A 260 7.62 17.21 -13.78
C ARG A 260 6.88 16.39 -12.74
N ASP A 261 6.83 16.85 -11.50
CA ASP A 261 5.86 16.34 -10.56
C ASP A 261 4.43 16.65 -11.06
N ASP A 262 3.64 15.59 -11.23
CA ASP A 262 2.26 15.70 -11.76
C ASP A 262 1.20 15.62 -10.64
N ARG A 263 1.60 15.28 -9.40
CA ARG A 263 0.69 15.10 -8.26
C ARG A 263 0.55 16.35 -7.42
N SER A 264 1.65 17.09 -7.23
CA SER A 264 1.67 18.27 -6.38
C SER A 264 2.22 19.50 -7.08
N HIS A 265 2.00 20.67 -6.49
CA HIS A 265 2.48 21.98 -6.96
C HIS A 265 2.74 22.92 -5.78
N ASP A 266 3.18 22.36 -4.66
CA ASP A 266 3.50 23.05 -3.41
C ASP A 266 4.96 22.81 -2.98
N GLY A 267 5.84 22.59 -3.96
CA GLY A 267 7.25 22.34 -3.74
C GLY A 267 7.60 20.89 -3.38
N THR A 268 6.63 19.99 -3.42
CA THR A 268 6.78 18.56 -3.13
C THR A 268 7.28 17.77 -4.35
N THR A 269 7.94 16.65 -4.13
CA THR A 269 8.32 15.68 -5.17
C THR A 269 7.80 14.30 -4.81
N ASN A 270 7.18 13.61 -5.78
CA ASN A 270 6.73 12.25 -5.66
C ASN A 270 7.64 11.33 -6.50
N ALA A 271 8.38 10.43 -5.86
CA ALA A 271 9.32 9.57 -6.57
C ALA A 271 9.02 8.09 -6.35
N GLU A 272 8.77 7.43 -7.45
CA GLU A 272 8.56 6.00 -7.57
C GLU A 272 9.61 5.39 -8.53
N ALA A 273 9.27 4.31 -9.24
CA ALA A 273 10.15 3.63 -10.18
C ALA A 273 10.38 4.42 -11.49
N ALA A 274 11.63 4.52 -11.92
CA ALA A 274 11.98 4.95 -13.28
C ALA A 274 11.82 3.81 -14.30
N GLY A 275 11.94 2.56 -13.84
CA GLY A 275 11.91 1.37 -14.67
C GLY A 275 11.75 0.09 -13.86
N SER A 276 12.08 -1.02 -14.46
CA SER A 276 11.96 -2.35 -13.85
C SER A 276 13.03 -2.59 -12.79
N HIS A 277 12.65 -3.25 -11.69
CA HIS A 277 13.57 -3.78 -10.69
C HIS A 277 14.22 -5.12 -11.14
N LYS A 278 13.74 -5.76 -12.20
CA LYS A 278 14.26 -7.05 -12.68
C LYS A 278 15.70 -6.87 -13.20
N SER A 279 16.63 -7.72 -12.77
CA SER A 279 18.04 -7.62 -13.16
C SER A 279 18.30 -7.84 -14.67
N ALA A 280 17.39 -8.56 -15.34
CA ALA A 280 17.44 -8.78 -16.78
C ALA A 280 17.14 -7.50 -17.61
N ASP A 281 16.49 -6.50 -17.02
CA ASP A 281 16.21 -5.23 -17.65
C ASP A 281 17.34 -4.22 -17.38
N PRO A 282 17.63 -3.28 -18.31
CA PRO A 282 18.59 -2.24 -18.05
C PRO A 282 18.10 -1.28 -16.96
N LEU A 283 19.00 -0.71 -16.16
CA LEU A 283 18.68 0.46 -15.36
C LEU A 283 18.19 1.59 -16.28
N ALA A 284 17.23 2.37 -15.81
CA ALA A 284 16.81 3.59 -16.51
C ALA A 284 18.00 4.56 -16.63
N PRO A 285 18.03 5.47 -17.62
CA PRO A 285 18.91 6.63 -17.57
C PRO A 285 18.77 7.36 -16.24
N PRO A 286 19.77 8.13 -15.77
CA PRO A 286 19.59 8.99 -14.59
C PRO A 286 18.29 9.79 -14.72
N THR A 287 17.30 9.52 -13.87
CA THR A 287 15.95 10.07 -13.99
C THR A 287 15.56 10.76 -12.69
N PHE A 288 15.05 11.99 -12.80
CA PHE A 288 14.65 12.79 -11.66
C PHE A 288 13.23 13.33 -11.86
N VAL A 289 12.47 13.33 -10.79
CA VAL A 289 11.30 14.19 -10.66
C VAL A 289 11.76 15.54 -10.10
N ILE A 290 11.23 16.62 -10.64
CA ILE A 290 11.47 18.01 -10.22
C ILE A 290 10.13 18.61 -9.84
N THR A 291 10.10 19.44 -8.80
CA THR A 291 8.87 20.14 -8.39
C THR A 291 8.20 20.83 -9.57
N ALA A 292 6.88 20.80 -9.60
CA ALA A 292 6.11 21.32 -10.74
C ALA A 292 6.47 22.77 -11.08
N GLU A 293 6.67 23.63 -10.06
CA GLU A 293 6.98 25.06 -10.23
C GLU A 293 8.33 25.27 -10.91
N GLN A 294 9.34 24.55 -10.47
CA GLN A 294 10.70 24.68 -11.00
C GLN A 294 10.81 24.07 -12.40
N TYR A 295 10.20 22.93 -12.63
CA TYR A 295 10.10 22.31 -13.95
C TYR A 295 9.38 23.24 -14.95
N ASN A 296 8.22 23.74 -14.57
CA ASN A 296 7.43 24.66 -15.40
C ASN A 296 8.20 25.97 -15.71
N ARG A 297 9.00 26.47 -14.75
CA ARG A 297 9.91 27.59 -15.00
C ARG A 297 10.91 27.28 -16.11
N MET A 298 11.56 26.11 -16.05
CA MET A 298 12.51 25.68 -17.07
C MET A 298 11.83 25.58 -18.46
N ALA A 299 10.69 24.93 -18.53
CA ALA A 299 9.92 24.78 -19.77
C ALA A 299 9.55 26.16 -20.37
N ARG A 300 9.00 27.07 -19.55
CA ARG A 300 8.66 28.45 -20.02
C ARG A 300 9.88 29.29 -20.47
N VAL A 301 11.07 29.03 -19.90
CA VAL A 301 12.32 29.65 -20.38
C VAL A 301 12.68 29.15 -21.78
N MET A 302 12.54 27.81 -21.99
CA MET A 302 12.83 27.20 -23.29
C MET A 302 11.83 27.62 -24.39
N GLU A 303 10.56 27.78 -24.05
CA GLU A 303 9.54 28.34 -24.96
C GLU A 303 9.93 29.74 -25.48
N LYS A 304 10.69 30.50 -24.69
CA LYS A 304 11.27 31.81 -25.09
C LYS A 304 12.56 31.67 -25.91
N LYS A 305 12.91 30.47 -26.36
CA LYS A 305 14.15 30.14 -27.08
C LYS A 305 15.41 30.52 -26.32
N THR A 306 15.33 30.47 -24.98
CA THR A 306 16.47 30.67 -24.08
C THR A 306 17.01 29.33 -23.66
N THR A 307 18.32 29.11 -23.78
CA THR A 307 18.97 27.86 -23.37
C THR A 307 18.82 27.62 -21.87
N VAL A 308 18.43 26.41 -21.53
CA VAL A 308 18.48 25.90 -20.16
C VAL A 308 19.59 24.85 -20.09
N ARG A 309 20.57 25.07 -19.21
CA ARG A 309 21.65 24.13 -18.93
C ARG A 309 21.56 23.69 -17.48
N VAL A 310 21.68 22.39 -17.28
CA VAL A 310 21.64 21.80 -15.93
C VAL A 310 22.93 21.06 -15.62
N ARG A 311 23.24 20.97 -14.33
CA ARG A 311 24.21 20.05 -13.76
C ARG A 311 23.48 19.06 -12.89
N VAL A 312 23.75 17.77 -13.10
CA VAL A 312 23.09 16.66 -12.41
C VAL A 312 24.17 15.74 -11.85
N SER A 313 23.97 15.29 -10.64
CA SER A 313 24.76 14.26 -9.99
C SER A 313 23.85 13.22 -9.35
N LEU A 314 24.11 11.95 -9.56
CA LEU A 314 23.41 10.84 -8.92
C LEU A 314 24.40 9.74 -8.59
N LYS A 315 24.49 9.39 -7.32
CA LYS A 315 25.25 8.24 -6.83
C LYS A 315 24.28 7.23 -6.24
N VAL A 316 24.21 6.04 -6.82
CA VAL A 316 23.39 4.94 -6.35
C VAL A 316 24.22 3.70 -6.05
N LYS A 317 23.72 2.88 -5.14
CA LYS A 317 24.09 1.46 -5.02
C LYS A 317 22.98 0.63 -5.66
N ALA A 318 23.35 -0.22 -6.59
CA ALA A 318 22.44 -1.17 -7.22
C ALA A 318 23.13 -2.52 -7.39
N SER A 319 22.39 -3.62 -7.19
CA SER A 319 22.91 -4.96 -7.50
C SER A 319 22.86 -5.22 -9.01
N ASP A 320 23.80 -6.02 -9.51
CA ASP A 320 23.77 -6.49 -10.91
C ASP A 320 23.04 -7.83 -11.06
N ALA A 321 22.56 -8.40 -9.95
CA ALA A 321 21.87 -9.67 -9.90
C ALA A 321 20.57 -9.54 -9.11
N ASP A 322 19.67 -10.49 -9.31
CA ASP A 322 18.47 -10.61 -8.49
C ASP A 322 18.83 -10.95 -7.05
N VAL A 323 18.18 -10.28 -6.12
CA VAL A 323 18.27 -10.54 -4.69
C VAL A 323 16.89 -10.94 -4.14
N ASN A 324 16.88 -11.61 -3.00
CA ASN A 324 15.64 -11.86 -2.26
C ASN A 324 15.32 -10.65 -1.37
N SER A 325 14.05 -10.48 -1.04
CA SER A 325 13.60 -9.66 0.08
C SER A 325 13.14 -10.55 1.24
N ALA A 326 12.56 -9.94 2.29
CA ALA A 326 12.10 -10.69 3.45
C ALA A 326 10.92 -9.99 4.13
N ASN A 327 10.02 -10.80 4.71
CA ASN A 327 9.00 -10.34 5.64
C ASN A 327 9.50 -10.51 7.08
N ILE A 328 9.01 -9.70 8.01
CA ILE A 328 9.33 -9.80 9.44
C ILE A 328 8.15 -10.49 10.13
N ILE A 329 8.40 -11.62 10.76
CA ILE A 329 7.39 -12.45 11.43
C ILE A 329 7.70 -12.54 12.92
N GLY A 330 6.65 -12.56 13.76
CA GLY A 330 6.77 -12.77 15.20
C GLY A 330 5.45 -13.25 15.79
N GLU A 331 5.47 -13.87 16.99
CA GLU A 331 4.28 -14.49 17.58
C GLU A 331 4.15 -14.27 19.08
N ILE A 332 2.90 -14.13 19.53
CA ILE A 332 2.50 -14.41 20.91
C ILE A 332 1.77 -15.76 20.89
N PRO A 333 2.35 -16.82 21.48
CA PRO A 333 1.73 -18.13 21.47
C PRO A 333 0.36 -18.16 22.15
N GLY A 334 -0.58 -18.85 21.55
CA GLY A 334 -1.90 -19.09 22.13
C GLY A 334 -1.91 -20.18 23.21
N GLY A 335 -3.06 -20.34 23.84
CA GLY A 335 -3.31 -21.36 24.86
C GLY A 335 -4.05 -22.57 24.29
N LYS A 336 -5.38 -22.62 24.48
CA LYS A 336 -6.20 -23.80 24.14
C LYS A 336 -6.28 -24.13 22.65
N LYS A 337 -6.05 -23.15 21.79
CA LYS A 337 -6.13 -23.27 20.32
C LYS A 337 -4.85 -22.72 19.68
N ALA A 338 -3.69 -23.05 20.28
CA ALA A 338 -2.39 -22.51 19.87
C ALA A 338 -2.01 -22.85 18.42
N ASP A 339 -2.63 -23.87 17.81
CA ASP A 339 -2.47 -24.24 16.41
C ASP A 339 -3.30 -23.39 15.44
N GLN A 340 -4.24 -22.59 15.95
CA GLN A 340 -5.01 -21.61 15.19
C GLN A 340 -4.39 -20.22 15.34
N VAL A 341 -4.43 -19.43 14.27
CA VAL A 341 -3.73 -18.15 14.19
C VAL A 341 -4.70 -17.01 13.87
N VAL A 342 -4.51 -15.88 14.54
CA VAL A 342 -5.00 -14.57 14.15
C VAL A 342 -3.80 -13.75 13.72
N MET A 343 -3.83 -13.12 12.56
CA MET A 343 -2.72 -12.30 12.07
C MET A 343 -3.06 -10.82 12.04
N ILE A 344 -2.04 -10.01 12.29
CA ILE A 344 -2.03 -8.57 12.07
C ILE A 344 -0.85 -8.21 11.20
N GLY A 345 -0.94 -7.13 10.43
CA GLY A 345 0.18 -6.69 9.61
C GLY A 345 -0.02 -5.34 8.97
N ALA A 346 1.06 -4.87 8.40
CA ALA A 346 1.19 -3.68 7.59
C ALA A 346 2.41 -3.88 6.68
N HIS A 347 2.50 -3.17 5.56
CA HIS A 347 3.76 -3.22 4.83
C HIS A 347 4.85 -2.43 5.56
N PHE A 348 6.06 -2.85 5.33
CA PHE A 348 7.24 -2.37 6.02
C PHE A 348 8.17 -1.57 5.10
N ASP A 349 8.15 -1.89 3.82
CA ASP A 349 8.83 -1.13 2.80
C ASP A 349 8.18 0.25 2.60
N SER A 350 8.85 1.10 1.87
CA SER A 350 8.37 2.43 1.49
C SER A 350 9.10 2.93 0.26
N TRP A 351 8.49 3.85 -0.48
CA TRP A 351 9.23 4.67 -1.45
C TRP A 351 10.27 5.56 -0.75
N HIS A 352 11.14 6.16 -1.55
CA HIS A 352 12.39 6.79 -1.09
C HIS A 352 12.43 8.32 -1.28
N ALA A 353 11.30 8.94 -1.67
CA ALA A 353 11.24 10.40 -1.78
C ALA A 353 11.25 11.08 -0.40
N GLY A 354 10.53 10.50 0.56
CA GLY A 354 10.50 10.84 1.97
C GLY A 354 11.18 9.77 2.82
N THR A 355 10.78 9.65 4.06
CA THR A 355 11.29 8.65 5.02
C THR A 355 10.34 7.47 5.23
N GLY A 356 9.19 7.42 4.52
CA GLY A 356 8.20 6.37 4.65
C GLY A 356 7.51 6.36 6.02
N ALA A 357 7.18 7.54 6.57
CA ALA A 357 6.59 7.63 7.91
C ALA A 357 5.11 7.29 7.90
N THR A 358 4.34 7.88 6.98
CA THR A 358 2.89 7.64 6.88
C THR A 358 2.57 6.46 5.97
N ASP A 359 3.50 6.13 5.05
CA ASP A 359 3.42 5.07 4.04
C ASP A 359 4.65 4.15 4.10
N ASN A 360 4.68 3.04 4.87
CA ASN A 360 3.70 2.70 5.89
C ASN A 360 4.41 2.40 7.24
N GLY A 361 5.34 3.30 7.62
CA GLY A 361 5.96 3.26 8.94
C GLY A 361 4.93 3.35 10.06
N ALA A 362 3.88 4.17 9.87
CA ALA A 362 2.78 4.34 10.82
C ALA A 362 2.04 3.03 11.10
N GLY A 363 1.60 2.33 10.06
CA GLY A 363 0.94 1.03 10.20
C GLY A 363 1.86 0.00 10.86
N SER A 364 3.12 -0.10 10.41
CA SER A 364 4.12 -0.99 11.00
C SER A 364 4.39 -0.67 12.48
N ALA A 365 4.50 0.61 12.85
CA ALA A 365 4.68 1.03 14.25
C ALA A 365 3.47 0.68 15.13
N VAL A 366 2.25 0.88 14.61
CA VAL A 366 1.01 0.48 15.29
C VAL A 366 0.97 -1.03 15.52
N MET A 367 1.32 -1.85 14.52
CA MET A 367 1.31 -3.32 14.69
C MET A 367 2.34 -3.79 15.71
N ILE A 368 3.54 -3.20 15.74
CA ILE A 368 4.54 -3.46 16.80
C ILE A 368 3.99 -3.07 18.17
N GLU A 369 3.33 -1.90 18.27
CA GLU A 369 2.73 -1.40 19.51
C GLU A 369 1.58 -2.29 20.00
N VAL A 370 0.73 -2.80 19.10
CA VAL A 370 -0.32 -3.78 19.43
C VAL A 370 0.28 -5.00 20.12
N MET A 371 1.35 -5.55 19.55
CA MET A 371 2.03 -6.71 20.14
C MET A 371 2.64 -6.36 21.51
N ARG A 372 3.21 -5.15 21.66
CA ARG A 372 3.74 -4.65 22.93
C ARG A 372 2.62 -4.54 23.99
N ILE A 373 1.49 -3.94 23.67
CA ILE A 373 0.34 -3.79 24.57
C ILE A 373 -0.13 -5.17 25.07
N LEU A 374 -0.37 -6.11 24.17
CA LEU A 374 -0.84 -7.45 24.51
C LEU A 374 0.16 -8.20 25.42
N LYS A 375 1.47 -8.08 25.17
CA LYS A 375 2.53 -8.66 25.99
C LYS A 375 2.64 -7.98 27.37
N THR A 376 2.65 -6.64 27.42
CA THR A 376 2.75 -5.88 28.68
C THR A 376 1.59 -6.18 29.62
N LEU A 377 0.38 -6.26 29.08
CA LEU A 377 -0.81 -6.60 29.86
C LEU A 377 -0.91 -8.08 30.20
N ASN A 378 0.01 -8.90 29.70
CA ASN A 378 0.04 -10.37 29.88
C ASN A 378 -1.33 -11.01 29.60
N VAL A 379 -1.89 -10.68 28.45
CA VAL A 379 -3.25 -11.09 28.07
C VAL A 379 -3.25 -12.56 27.67
N SER A 380 -4.17 -13.33 28.27
CA SER A 380 -4.37 -14.73 27.85
C SER A 380 -5.18 -14.79 26.56
N MET A 381 -4.64 -15.43 25.54
CA MET A 381 -5.28 -15.66 24.26
C MET A 381 -5.38 -17.14 23.95
N ASP A 382 -6.54 -17.61 23.45
CA ASP A 382 -6.73 -19.01 23.07
C ASP A 382 -5.96 -19.35 21.80
N ARG A 383 -5.95 -18.44 20.79
CA ARG A 383 -5.22 -18.58 19.52
C ARG A 383 -3.90 -17.84 19.56
N THR A 384 -2.94 -18.32 18.79
CA THR A 384 -1.68 -17.62 18.52
C THR A 384 -1.97 -16.31 17.77
N VAL A 385 -1.37 -15.21 18.22
CA VAL A 385 -1.39 -13.95 17.50
C VAL A 385 -0.04 -13.77 16.80
N ARG A 386 -0.08 -13.59 15.47
CA ARG A 386 1.10 -13.44 14.62
C ARG A 386 1.12 -12.06 13.99
N ILE A 387 2.25 -11.38 14.07
CA ILE A 387 2.54 -10.18 13.30
C ILE A 387 3.28 -10.55 12.02
N GLY A 388 2.88 -9.94 10.89
CA GLY A 388 3.60 -9.96 9.63
C GLY A 388 3.82 -8.53 9.16
N LEU A 389 5.09 -8.12 9.00
CA LEU A 389 5.43 -6.86 8.39
C LEU A 389 5.98 -7.17 7.01
N TRP A 390 5.27 -6.70 5.98
CA TRP A 390 5.46 -7.13 4.60
C TRP A 390 6.47 -6.27 3.86
N SER A 391 7.15 -6.82 2.87
CA SER A 391 8.00 -6.09 1.94
C SER A 391 7.55 -6.30 0.51
N GLY A 392 7.83 -5.34 -0.37
CA GLY A 392 7.42 -5.41 -1.77
C GLY A 392 5.93 -5.13 -1.96
N GLU A 393 5.30 -4.45 -1.04
CA GLU A 393 3.93 -3.98 -1.19
C GLU A 393 3.87 -2.93 -2.29
N GLU A 394 4.75 -1.94 -2.21
CA GLU A 394 4.90 -0.80 -3.11
C GLU A 394 5.17 -1.20 -4.57
N GLU A 395 5.75 -2.36 -4.79
CA GLU A 395 6.01 -2.92 -6.12
C GLU A 395 4.96 -3.95 -6.57
N GLY A 396 3.95 -4.27 -5.75
CA GLY A 396 2.82 -5.13 -6.11
C GLY A 396 2.54 -6.28 -5.16
N LEU A 397 2.49 -6.05 -3.86
CA LEU A 397 2.10 -6.98 -2.79
C LEU A 397 2.98 -8.25 -2.69
N TYR A 398 4.19 -8.21 -3.22
CA TYR A 398 5.01 -9.43 -3.41
C TYR A 398 5.29 -10.21 -2.12
N GLY A 399 5.52 -9.51 -1.00
CA GLY A 399 5.86 -10.16 0.26
C GLY A 399 4.67 -10.89 0.88
N SER A 400 3.51 -10.25 0.92
CA SER A 400 2.30 -10.89 1.45
C SER A 400 1.80 -12.01 0.52
N GLU A 401 1.87 -11.83 -0.82
CA GLU A 401 1.55 -12.89 -1.76
C GLU A 401 2.47 -14.11 -1.62
N ALA A 402 3.78 -13.89 -1.49
CA ALA A 402 4.74 -14.95 -1.28
C ALA A 402 4.46 -15.71 0.02
N TYR A 403 4.17 -14.99 1.10
CA TYR A 403 3.82 -15.55 2.39
C TYR A 403 2.54 -16.40 2.32
N VAL A 404 1.47 -15.84 1.73
CA VAL A 404 0.19 -16.55 1.57
C VAL A 404 0.37 -17.82 0.72
N LYS A 405 1.12 -17.71 -0.38
CA LYS A 405 1.41 -18.84 -1.25
C LYS A 405 2.19 -19.94 -0.55
N GLN A 406 3.16 -19.58 0.29
CA GLN A 406 4.01 -20.55 1.02
C GLN A 406 3.25 -21.24 2.14
N HIS A 407 2.35 -20.55 2.85
CA HIS A 407 1.71 -21.07 4.06
C HIS A 407 0.25 -21.49 3.87
N PHE A 408 -0.51 -20.82 3.01
CA PHE A 408 -1.96 -20.99 2.95
C PHE A 408 -2.49 -21.50 1.64
N GLY A 409 -1.94 -21.06 0.51
CA GLY A 409 -2.38 -21.52 -0.80
C GLY A 409 -2.00 -20.56 -1.92
N ASP A 410 -2.09 -21.05 -3.14
CA ASP A 410 -1.73 -20.30 -4.35
C ASP A 410 -3.00 -19.71 -4.98
N ALA A 411 -3.11 -18.38 -5.04
CA ALA A 411 -4.27 -17.67 -5.59
C ALA A 411 -4.50 -17.97 -7.09
N LYS A 412 -3.46 -18.34 -7.84
CA LYS A 412 -3.58 -18.67 -9.28
C LYS A 412 -4.36 -19.95 -9.50
N THR A 413 -4.11 -20.97 -8.67
CA THR A 413 -4.66 -22.32 -8.84
C THR A 413 -5.68 -22.71 -7.79
N LEU A 414 -5.79 -21.94 -6.72
CA LEU A 414 -6.53 -22.26 -5.48
C LEU A 414 -6.15 -23.63 -4.87
N LYS A 415 -4.90 -24.02 -5.04
CA LYS A 415 -4.34 -25.16 -4.31
C LYS A 415 -4.06 -24.73 -2.88
N LEU A 416 -4.99 -25.04 -1.97
CA LEU A 416 -4.89 -24.69 -0.56
C LEU A 416 -3.94 -25.65 0.19
N LEU A 417 -3.25 -25.11 1.19
CA LEU A 417 -2.34 -25.83 2.07
C LEU A 417 -3.01 -26.11 3.44
N PRO A 418 -2.51 -27.06 4.24
CA PRO A 418 -3.12 -27.44 5.52
C PRO A 418 -3.29 -26.28 6.50
N ASP A 419 -2.36 -25.32 6.52
CA ASP A 419 -2.41 -24.17 7.43
C ASP A 419 -3.47 -23.13 7.03
N HIS A 420 -4.01 -23.19 5.81
CA HIS A 420 -5.15 -22.39 5.39
C HIS A 420 -6.33 -22.58 6.37
N ALA A 421 -6.61 -23.81 6.80
CA ALA A 421 -7.69 -24.09 7.73
C ALA A 421 -7.44 -23.55 9.16
N LYS A 422 -6.18 -23.21 9.48
CA LYS A 422 -5.78 -22.75 10.81
C LYS A 422 -5.80 -21.22 10.97
N LEU A 423 -5.73 -20.45 9.87
CA LEU A 423 -5.81 -19.00 9.95
C LEU A 423 -7.25 -18.57 10.19
N SER A 424 -7.49 -17.88 11.30
CA SER A 424 -8.81 -17.33 11.64
C SER A 424 -9.12 -16.06 10.83
N GLY A 425 -8.18 -15.13 10.77
CA GLY A 425 -8.28 -13.91 9.96
C GLY A 425 -7.03 -13.06 10.04
N TYR A 426 -6.93 -12.09 9.13
CA TYR A 426 -5.86 -11.12 9.01
C TYR A 426 -6.41 -9.70 9.06
N PHE A 427 -5.76 -8.83 9.84
CA PHE A 427 -6.12 -7.42 10.00
C PHE A 427 -4.97 -6.54 9.56
N ASN A 428 -5.22 -5.66 8.59
CA ASN A 428 -4.26 -4.77 7.94
C ASN A 428 -4.48 -3.31 8.31
N LEU A 429 -3.41 -2.52 8.34
CA LEU A 429 -3.47 -1.07 8.53
C LEU A 429 -2.54 -0.38 7.54
N ASP A 430 -3.12 0.35 6.58
CA ASP A 430 -2.39 0.97 5.50
C ASP A 430 -3.22 2.05 4.80
N ASN A 431 -3.37 3.21 5.44
CA ASN A 431 -3.96 4.43 4.87
C ASN A 431 -3.49 5.66 5.65
N GLY A 432 -2.18 5.79 5.84
CA GLY A 432 -1.59 6.91 6.55
C GLY A 432 -1.66 6.81 8.07
N SER A 433 -1.65 7.95 8.76
CA SER A 433 -1.54 8.03 10.22
C SER A 433 -2.83 8.44 10.94
N GLY A 434 -3.95 8.52 10.21
CA GLY A 434 -5.23 8.94 10.80
C GLY A 434 -5.85 7.89 11.71
N LYS A 435 -6.70 8.31 12.63
CA LYS A 435 -7.37 7.40 13.56
C LYS A 435 -8.33 6.46 12.85
N ILE A 436 -8.57 5.31 13.44
CA ILE A 436 -9.53 4.32 12.94
C ILE A 436 -10.95 4.85 13.09
N ARG A 437 -11.72 4.79 12.01
CA ARG A 437 -13.15 5.16 11.96
C ARG A 437 -14.05 3.93 11.82
N GLY A 438 -13.46 2.78 11.50
CA GLY A 438 -14.19 1.54 11.31
C GLY A 438 -13.43 0.51 10.49
N VAL A 439 -14.16 -0.32 9.73
CA VAL A 439 -13.58 -1.43 8.98
C VAL A 439 -14.33 -1.70 7.67
N TYR A 440 -13.59 -2.09 6.63
CA TYR A 440 -14.11 -2.67 5.39
C TYR A 440 -14.27 -4.18 5.56
N LEU A 441 -15.47 -4.70 5.29
CA LEU A 441 -15.77 -6.13 5.42
C LEU A 441 -15.30 -6.98 4.24
N GLN A 442 -14.81 -6.39 3.18
CA GLN A 442 -14.38 -7.07 1.94
C GLN A 442 -15.47 -8.02 1.41
N GLY A 443 -16.74 -7.58 1.42
CA GLY A 443 -17.89 -8.38 1.03
C GLY A 443 -18.28 -9.52 2.01
N ASN A 444 -17.63 -9.63 3.16
CA ASN A 444 -17.91 -10.65 4.18
C ASN A 444 -18.90 -10.14 5.24
N ASP A 445 -20.17 -10.03 4.87
CA ASP A 445 -21.20 -9.47 5.76
C ASP A 445 -21.46 -10.31 7.03
N ALA A 446 -21.08 -11.59 7.03
CA ALA A 446 -21.14 -12.42 8.23
C ALA A 446 -20.25 -11.92 9.38
N MET A 447 -19.28 -11.05 9.08
CA MET A 447 -18.43 -10.39 10.07
C MET A 447 -19.06 -9.14 10.69
N ARG A 448 -20.08 -8.54 10.07
CA ARG A 448 -20.73 -7.30 10.54
C ARG A 448 -21.09 -7.32 12.03
N PRO A 449 -21.87 -8.28 12.54
CA PRO A 449 -22.26 -8.28 13.95
C PRO A 449 -21.08 -8.42 14.90
N LEU A 450 -19.96 -9.01 14.44
CA LEU A 450 -18.74 -9.16 15.24
C LEU A 450 -18.02 -7.81 15.35
N PHE A 451 -17.79 -7.14 14.22
CA PHE A 451 -17.12 -5.84 14.23
C PHE A 451 -17.95 -4.76 14.92
N GLU A 452 -19.27 -4.73 14.72
CA GLU A 452 -20.15 -3.81 15.44
C GLU A 452 -20.03 -3.98 16.96
N ALA A 453 -19.97 -5.22 17.45
CA ALA A 453 -19.78 -5.50 18.86
C ALA A 453 -18.36 -5.14 19.34
N TRP A 454 -17.31 -5.48 18.56
CA TRP A 454 -15.91 -5.25 18.95
C TRP A 454 -15.52 -3.77 18.95
N LEU A 455 -16.12 -2.97 18.07
CA LEU A 455 -15.88 -1.54 17.96
C LEU A 455 -16.76 -0.71 18.92
N GLU A 456 -17.83 -1.28 19.50
CA GLU A 456 -18.71 -0.56 20.43
C GLU A 456 -17.99 0.15 21.58
N PRO A 457 -16.93 -0.41 22.22
CA PRO A 457 -16.17 0.29 23.27
C PRO A 457 -15.39 1.52 22.79
N PHE A 458 -15.32 1.75 21.48
CA PHE A 458 -14.64 2.88 20.84
C PHE A 458 -15.61 3.86 20.16
N ARG A 459 -16.89 3.83 20.58
CA ARG A 459 -17.92 4.74 20.07
C ARG A 459 -17.60 6.20 20.39
N ASP A 460 -17.01 6.47 21.53
CA ASP A 460 -16.52 7.79 21.96
C ASP A 460 -15.40 8.34 21.05
N GLU A 461 -14.67 7.45 20.40
CA GLU A 461 -13.64 7.77 19.39
C GLU A 461 -14.21 7.85 17.96
N ASN A 462 -15.51 7.59 17.77
CA ASN A 462 -16.18 7.46 16.46
C ASN A 462 -15.60 6.35 15.56
N ALA A 463 -15.10 5.25 16.15
CA ALA A 463 -14.57 4.08 15.44
C ALA A 463 -15.66 3.01 15.21
N THR A 464 -16.81 3.39 14.63
CA THR A 464 -18.01 2.53 14.57
C THR A 464 -18.51 2.24 13.16
N THR A 465 -17.85 2.74 12.14
CA THR A 465 -18.27 2.54 10.75
C THR A 465 -17.95 1.13 10.28
N VAL A 466 -18.97 0.35 9.94
CA VAL A 466 -18.82 -1.00 9.38
C VAL A 466 -19.48 -1.02 8.01
N THR A 467 -18.69 -1.25 6.96
CA THR A 467 -19.20 -1.26 5.59
C THR A 467 -18.92 -2.59 4.91
N ILE A 468 -19.91 -3.07 4.11
CA ILE A 468 -19.72 -4.27 3.27
C ILE A 468 -18.73 -4.03 2.12
N LYS A 469 -18.47 -2.76 1.83
CA LYS A 469 -17.58 -2.34 0.74
C LYS A 469 -16.23 -3.02 0.85
N ASP A 470 -15.65 -3.34 -0.29
CA ASP A 470 -14.24 -3.70 -0.41
C ASP A 470 -13.36 -2.45 -0.56
N THR A 471 -12.10 -2.60 -0.24
CA THR A 471 -11.03 -1.68 -0.56
C THR A 471 -9.89 -2.45 -1.20
N GLY A 472 -9.06 -1.79 -1.99
CA GLY A 472 -7.97 -2.39 -2.74
C GLY A 472 -6.61 -1.81 -2.38
N GLY A 473 -5.58 -2.28 -3.07
CA GLY A 473 -4.25 -1.67 -3.10
C GLY A 473 -3.39 -1.94 -1.87
N THR A 474 -3.64 -3.01 -1.08
CA THR A 474 -2.78 -3.39 0.05
C THR A 474 -2.92 -4.86 0.46
N ASP A 475 -2.07 -5.32 1.35
CA ASP A 475 -1.73 -6.72 1.67
C ASP A 475 -2.89 -7.63 2.12
N HIS A 476 -4.01 -7.09 2.63
CA HIS A 476 -5.17 -7.92 2.98
C HIS A 476 -5.75 -8.66 1.75
N LEU A 477 -5.50 -8.12 0.55
CA LEU A 477 -5.93 -8.73 -0.71
C LEU A 477 -5.24 -10.06 -0.98
N SER A 478 -4.00 -10.24 -0.58
CA SER A 478 -3.28 -11.51 -0.71
C SER A 478 -3.98 -12.64 0.04
N PHE A 479 -4.53 -12.35 1.22
CA PHE A 479 -5.31 -13.29 2.03
C PHE A 479 -6.71 -13.52 1.44
N ASP A 480 -7.39 -12.45 1.03
CA ASP A 480 -8.71 -12.50 0.42
C ASP A 480 -8.70 -13.31 -0.89
N ALA A 481 -7.63 -13.23 -1.67
CA ALA A 481 -7.45 -13.95 -2.93
C ALA A 481 -7.45 -15.48 -2.80
N VAL A 482 -7.22 -16.02 -1.61
CA VAL A 482 -7.33 -17.44 -1.31
C VAL A 482 -8.52 -17.76 -0.39
N GLY A 483 -9.46 -16.83 -0.21
CA GLY A 483 -10.68 -17.02 0.59
C GLY A 483 -10.46 -16.97 2.11
N LEU A 484 -9.34 -16.43 2.56
CA LEU A 484 -9.09 -16.15 3.98
C LEU A 484 -9.69 -14.78 4.35
N PRO A 485 -10.27 -14.62 5.57
CA PRO A 485 -10.76 -13.32 6.02
C PRO A 485 -9.61 -12.33 6.17
N GLY A 486 -9.50 -11.39 5.25
CA GLY A 486 -8.55 -10.27 5.27
C GLY A 486 -9.32 -8.95 5.35
N PHE A 487 -8.94 -8.07 6.28
CA PHE A 487 -9.65 -6.83 6.54
C PHE A 487 -8.70 -5.65 6.60
N GLN A 488 -9.15 -4.51 6.05
CA GLN A 488 -8.49 -3.21 6.15
C GLN A 488 -9.35 -2.28 7.02
N PHE A 489 -8.72 -1.57 7.95
CA PHE A 489 -9.43 -0.56 8.74
C PHE A 489 -9.67 0.72 7.92
N ILE A 490 -10.78 1.40 8.23
CA ILE A 490 -11.07 2.74 7.70
C ILE A 490 -10.32 3.74 8.58
N GLN A 491 -9.47 4.56 8.00
CA GLN A 491 -8.73 5.62 8.70
C GLN A 491 -9.14 7.00 8.20
N ASP A 492 -9.07 8.01 9.07
CA ASP A 492 -9.17 9.40 8.62
C ASP A 492 -8.05 9.67 7.61
N PRO A 493 -8.35 10.30 6.46
CA PRO A 493 -7.34 10.49 5.42
C PRO A 493 -6.24 11.49 5.80
N LEU A 494 -6.49 12.41 6.72
CA LEU A 494 -5.60 13.53 7.06
C LEU A 494 -5.09 14.23 5.79
N ASP A 495 -3.79 14.24 5.58
CA ASP A 495 -3.13 14.73 4.37
C ASP A 495 -2.43 13.61 3.57
N TYR A 496 -2.74 12.33 3.88
CA TYR A 496 -2.10 11.18 3.25
C TYR A 496 -2.22 11.22 1.73
N GLY A 497 -3.42 11.23 1.19
CA GLY A 497 -3.65 11.22 -0.27
C GLY A 497 -3.34 12.54 -0.99
N THR A 498 -3.10 13.62 -0.26
CA THR A 498 -2.89 14.96 -0.81
C THR A 498 -1.46 15.47 -0.69
N VAL A 499 -0.73 15.04 0.34
CA VAL A 499 0.61 15.56 0.65
C VAL A 499 1.63 14.44 0.77
N THR A 500 1.40 13.41 1.62
CA THR A 500 2.48 12.52 2.04
C THR A 500 2.66 11.28 1.17
N HIS A 501 1.61 10.71 0.59
CA HIS A 501 1.66 9.45 -0.17
C HIS A 501 2.69 9.48 -1.30
N HIS A 502 3.74 8.66 -1.20
CA HIS A 502 4.89 8.54 -2.11
C HIS A 502 5.68 9.84 -2.32
N SER A 503 5.65 10.76 -1.37
CA SER A 503 6.23 12.09 -1.53
C SER A 503 7.42 12.37 -0.61
N SER A 504 8.15 13.46 -0.93
CA SER A 504 9.22 13.98 -0.07
C SER A 504 8.72 14.51 1.29
N MET A 505 7.40 14.65 1.46
CA MET A 505 6.75 15.05 2.71
C MET A 505 6.28 13.86 3.55
N ASP A 506 6.55 12.64 3.12
CA ASP A 506 6.27 11.45 3.94
C ASP A 506 7.31 11.32 5.05
N THR A 507 7.13 12.13 6.08
CA THR A 507 8.05 12.30 7.22
C THR A 507 7.32 12.18 8.55
N TYR A 508 8.08 11.96 9.61
CA TYR A 508 7.59 11.80 10.97
C TYR A 508 6.62 12.90 11.44
N ASP A 509 6.89 14.16 11.05
CA ASP A 509 6.09 15.32 11.49
C ASP A 509 4.67 15.35 10.90
N HIS A 510 4.39 14.55 9.87
CA HIS A 510 3.04 14.36 9.32
C HIS A 510 2.24 13.24 10.01
N ALA A 511 2.85 12.49 10.91
CA ALA A 511 2.13 11.50 11.70
C ALA A 511 1.30 12.16 12.81
N ALA A 512 0.13 11.60 13.09
CA ALA A 512 -0.78 12.06 14.11
C ALA A 512 -0.68 11.20 15.40
N PRO A 513 0.05 11.63 16.46
CA PRO A 513 0.36 10.76 17.60
C PRO A 513 -0.86 10.19 18.32
N SER A 514 -1.88 11.01 18.59
CA SER A 514 -3.11 10.57 19.26
C SER A 514 -3.88 9.55 18.44
N ASP A 515 -3.85 9.69 17.11
CA ASP A 515 -4.56 8.80 16.19
C ASP A 515 -3.87 7.43 16.11
N LEU A 516 -2.53 7.38 16.14
CA LEU A 516 -1.78 6.13 16.18
C LEU A 516 -1.92 5.40 17.53
N MET A 517 -2.04 6.15 18.64
CA MET A 517 -2.36 5.58 19.94
C MET A 517 -3.75 4.94 19.95
N GLU A 518 -4.74 5.65 19.39
CA GLU A 518 -6.11 5.15 19.24
C GLU A 518 -6.14 3.89 18.35
N ALA A 519 -5.49 3.91 17.18
CA ALA A 519 -5.41 2.77 16.29
C ALA A 519 -4.80 1.54 16.98
N SER A 520 -3.75 1.74 17.80
CA SER A 520 -3.14 0.68 18.59
C SER A 520 -4.12 0.07 19.60
N ALA A 521 -4.93 0.91 20.27
CA ALA A 521 -5.95 0.45 21.21
C ALA A 521 -7.08 -0.34 20.52
N VAL A 522 -7.60 0.18 19.41
CA VAL A 522 -8.67 -0.46 18.64
C VAL A 522 -8.22 -1.83 18.14
N ILE A 523 -7.06 -1.89 17.48
CA ILE A 523 -6.56 -3.14 16.89
C ILE A 523 -6.23 -4.16 17.99
N ALA A 524 -5.60 -3.75 19.11
CA ALA A 524 -5.33 -4.65 20.23
C ALA A 524 -6.61 -5.29 20.80
N ALA A 525 -7.68 -4.50 20.93
CA ALA A 525 -8.97 -4.97 21.40
C ALA A 525 -9.63 -5.94 20.40
N VAL A 526 -9.64 -5.60 19.10
CA VAL A 526 -10.18 -6.45 18.03
C VAL A 526 -9.45 -7.79 17.96
N VAL A 527 -8.13 -7.76 18.00
CA VAL A 527 -7.28 -8.96 17.96
C VAL A 527 -7.51 -9.86 19.16
N TYR A 528 -7.60 -9.27 20.36
CA TYR A 528 -7.94 -10.03 21.56
C TYR A 528 -9.28 -10.75 21.42
N GLN A 529 -10.31 -10.07 20.92
CA GLN A 529 -11.63 -10.66 20.71
C GLN A 529 -11.58 -11.79 19.67
N ALA A 530 -10.89 -11.57 18.55
CA ALA A 530 -10.72 -12.58 17.50
C ALA A 530 -9.94 -13.81 18.00
N ALA A 531 -8.89 -13.60 18.82
CA ALA A 531 -8.07 -14.67 19.36
C ALA A 531 -8.81 -15.54 20.40
N ASN A 532 -9.78 -14.97 21.13
CA ASN A 532 -10.52 -15.66 22.19
C ASN A 532 -11.93 -16.14 21.77
N ARG A 533 -12.33 -15.88 20.53
CA ARG A 533 -13.61 -16.33 20.02
C ARG A 533 -13.70 -17.88 20.02
N ALA A 534 -14.88 -18.42 20.33
CA ALA A 534 -15.10 -19.88 20.36
C ALA A 534 -14.87 -20.50 18.97
N GLU A 535 -15.45 -19.92 17.92
CA GLU A 535 -15.30 -20.38 16.54
C GLU A 535 -14.27 -19.54 15.79
N MET A 536 -13.80 -20.05 14.66
CA MET A 536 -13.06 -19.29 13.66
C MET A 536 -13.91 -18.12 13.13
N LEU A 537 -13.26 -17.10 12.55
CA LEU A 537 -13.99 -16.03 11.89
C LEU A 537 -14.76 -16.57 10.68
N PRO A 538 -15.98 -16.07 10.41
CA PRO A 538 -16.74 -16.43 9.22
C PRO A 538 -15.94 -16.17 7.95
N ARG A 539 -16.05 -17.09 6.98
CA ARG A 539 -15.41 -16.97 5.66
C ARG A 539 -16.47 -16.78 4.60
N LYS A 540 -16.08 -16.06 3.56
CA LYS A 540 -16.83 -16.02 2.28
C LYS A 540 -16.71 -17.37 1.56
N GLU A 541 -17.50 -17.54 0.50
CA GLU A 541 -17.23 -18.59 -0.48
C GLU A 541 -15.83 -18.38 -1.08
N LEU A 542 -15.17 -19.51 -1.41
CA LEU A 542 -13.86 -19.43 -2.07
C LEU A 542 -13.98 -18.67 -3.39
N PRO A 543 -13.05 -17.77 -3.68
CA PRO A 543 -13.00 -17.10 -4.98
C PRO A 543 -12.74 -18.13 -6.09
N LYS A 544 -12.90 -17.71 -7.35
CA LYS A 544 -12.40 -18.53 -8.46
C LYS A 544 -10.89 -18.39 -8.56
N ALA A 545 -10.21 -19.46 -8.98
CA ALA A 545 -8.78 -19.41 -9.27
C ALA A 545 -8.49 -18.32 -10.31
N ARG A 546 -7.41 -17.54 -10.11
CA ARG A 546 -7.02 -16.47 -11.06
C ARG A 546 -6.80 -17.00 -12.50
N GLU A 547 -6.35 -18.25 -12.67
CA GLU A 547 -6.24 -18.91 -13.98
C GLU A 547 -7.60 -19.21 -14.63
N GLN A 548 -8.70 -19.14 -13.89
CA GLN A 548 -10.06 -19.45 -14.36
C GLN A 548 -10.94 -18.21 -14.50
N GLN A 549 -10.45 -17.06 -14.12
CA GLN A 549 -11.10 -15.76 -14.25
C GLN A 549 -10.79 -15.14 -15.62
#